data_341ef070533ef791ae69ad6724febbff
#
_entry.id   341ef070533ef791ae69ad6724febbff
#
_cell.length_a   1.000
_cell.length_b   1.000
_cell.length_c   1.000
_cell.angle_alpha   90.00
_cell.angle_beta   90.00
_cell.angle_gamma   90.00
#
_symmetry.space_group_name_H-M   'P 1'
#
loop_
_entity.id
_entity.type
_entity.pdbx_description
1 polymer ?
#
loop_
_entity_poly.entity_id
_entity_poly.type
_entity_poly.pdbx_seq_one_letter_code
_entity_poly.pdbx_strand_id
1 'polypeptide(L)'
;MGNKISPTSFRLKITDTWKSKWFSKLNFADMLQEDVRIREYLEAHLKKAGLSRIDIERLNDGTITVIIKTSKPGLIIGKGGAGIEELKKRILSKLGIKKEIKVTIEEVRDINMHAQIIANQIAEQLEKRMAFRRLMKQTLEQVMQAGAKGVKVAMGGRLNGAEIARTEHTSAGKIPLHTMRADIDFARATAFTTYGTIGVKVWIYKGDIFEDKK
;
A
#
# COMPACT_ATOMS: atom_id res chain seq x y z
N MET A 1 -5.70 -19.93 18.08
CA MET A 1 -4.87 -18.76 17.71
C MET A 1 -5.75 -17.52 17.73
N GLY A 2 -5.38 -16.47 18.47
CA GLY A 2 -6.18 -15.26 18.59
C GLY A 2 -6.22 -14.44 17.28
N ASN A 3 -7.31 -13.73 17.06
CA ASN A 3 -7.43 -12.78 15.96
C ASN A 3 -6.55 -11.56 16.22
N LYS A 4 -5.80 -11.13 15.20
CA LYS A 4 -4.95 -9.93 15.28
C LYS A 4 -5.64 -8.78 14.57
N ILE A 5 -5.74 -7.64 15.25
CA ILE A 5 -6.24 -6.39 14.68
C ILE A 5 -5.27 -5.87 13.63
N SER A 6 -5.77 -5.18 12.61
CA SER A 6 -4.93 -4.50 11.63
C SER A 6 -4.08 -3.42 12.32
N PRO A 7 -2.75 -3.41 12.15
CA PRO A 7 -1.90 -2.42 12.78
C PRO A 7 -2.26 -0.98 12.40
N THR A 8 -2.66 -0.76 11.15
CA THR A 8 -3.07 0.55 10.62
C THR A 8 -4.35 1.05 11.31
N SER A 9 -5.40 0.19 11.42
CA SER A 9 -6.65 0.60 12.06
C SER A 9 -6.50 0.91 13.55
N PHE A 10 -5.61 0.16 14.23
CA PHE A 10 -5.33 0.37 15.65
C PHE A 10 -4.63 1.70 15.93
N ARG A 11 -3.93 2.27 14.95
CA ARG A 11 -3.13 3.49 15.06
C ARG A 11 -3.74 4.72 14.38
N LEU A 12 -4.94 4.59 13.84
CA LEU A 12 -5.67 5.71 13.25
C LEU A 12 -5.86 6.83 14.29
N LYS A 13 -5.61 8.08 13.87
CA LYS A 13 -5.60 9.31 14.68
C LYS A 13 -4.45 9.45 15.68
N ILE A 14 -3.63 8.41 15.89
CA ILE A 14 -2.47 8.47 16.79
C ILE A 14 -1.20 8.70 15.99
N THR A 15 -0.85 7.74 15.12
CA THR A 15 0.34 7.82 14.26
C THR A 15 -0.01 7.84 12.77
N ASP A 16 -1.21 7.41 12.40
CA ASP A 16 -1.66 7.35 11.01
C ASP A 16 -2.93 8.18 10.78
N THR A 17 -3.11 8.66 9.56
CA THR A 17 -4.26 9.45 9.13
C THR A 17 -5.12 8.70 8.12
N TRP A 18 -6.38 9.12 7.98
CA TRP A 18 -7.29 8.55 7.01
C TRP A 18 -6.77 8.71 5.58
N LYS A 19 -6.98 7.69 4.75
CA LYS A 19 -6.68 7.73 3.32
C LYS A 19 -7.69 8.54 2.52
N SER A 20 -8.88 8.76 3.04
CA SER A 20 -9.91 9.63 2.50
C SER A 20 -10.18 10.73 3.50
N LYS A 21 -10.03 12.00 3.08
CA LYS A 21 -10.21 13.20 3.91
C LYS A 21 -11.38 13.99 3.38
N TRP A 22 -12.58 13.62 3.81
CA TRP A 22 -13.83 14.32 3.52
C TRP A 22 -14.92 13.88 4.49
N PHE A 23 -15.98 14.65 4.54
CA PHE A 23 -17.16 14.35 5.35
C PHE A 23 -18.43 14.63 4.56
N SER A 24 -19.41 13.75 4.64
CA SER A 24 -20.76 13.95 4.08
C SER A 24 -21.80 13.25 4.96
N LYS A 25 -22.93 13.92 5.19
CA LYS A 25 -24.08 13.33 5.93
C LYS A 25 -25.03 12.59 5.00
N LEU A 26 -25.30 13.13 3.81
CA LEU A 26 -26.34 12.64 2.91
C LEU A 26 -25.82 11.65 1.87
N ASN A 27 -24.69 11.94 1.24
CA ASN A 27 -24.17 11.19 0.10
C ASN A 27 -22.93 10.34 0.45
N PHE A 28 -22.86 9.84 1.70
CA PHE A 28 -21.69 9.09 2.16
C PHE A 28 -21.44 7.82 1.34
N ALA A 29 -22.48 7.05 1.05
CA ALA A 29 -22.37 5.78 0.34
C ALA A 29 -21.84 5.98 -1.09
N ASP A 30 -22.38 6.96 -1.82
CA ASP A 30 -21.98 7.24 -3.20
C ASP A 30 -20.54 7.74 -3.27
N MET A 31 -20.16 8.67 -2.37
CA MET A 31 -18.78 9.18 -2.29
C MET A 31 -17.79 8.08 -1.93
N LEU A 32 -18.14 7.18 -1.00
CA LEU A 32 -17.31 6.05 -0.64
C LEU A 32 -17.15 5.08 -1.81
N GLN A 33 -18.23 4.79 -2.54
CA GLN A 33 -18.19 3.94 -3.72
C GLN A 33 -17.30 4.53 -4.82
N GLU A 34 -17.39 5.85 -5.06
CA GLU A 34 -16.49 6.55 -5.99
C GLU A 34 -15.02 6.39 -5.57
N ASP A 35 -14.70 6.61 -4.28
CA ASP A 35 -13.32 6.49 -3.75
C ASP A 35 -12.77 5.06 -3.90
N VAL A 36 -13.57 4.04 -3.61
CA VAL A 36 -13.16 2.64 -3.76
C VAL A 36 -12.86 2.34 -5.24
N ARG A 37 -13.75 2.73 -6.15
CA ARG A 37 -13.55 2.53 -7.60
C ARG A 37 -12.30 3.24 -8.13
N ILE A 38 -12.04 4.48 -7.66
CA ILE A 38 -10.83 5.23 -8.02
C ILE A 38 -9.58 4.45 -7.56
N ARG A 39 -9.56 3.96 -6.31
CA ARG A 39 -8.41 3.21 -5.78
C ARG A 39 -8.18 1.91 -6.53
N GLU A 40 -9.22 1.10 -6.71
CA GLU A 40 -9.12 -0.17 -7.44
C GLU A 40 -8.59 0.04 -8.86
N TYR A 41 -9.10 1.07 -9.54
CA TYR A 41 -8.63 1.42 -10.88
C TYR A 41 -7.15 1.80 -10.88
N LEU A 42 -6.73 2.68 -9.97
CA LEU A 42 -5.34 3.13 -9.87
C LEU A 42 -4.39 2.00 -9.44
N GLU A 43 -4.78 1.19 -8.47
CA GLU A 43 -3.99 0.04 -8.03
C GLU A 43 -3.77 -0.97 -9.16
N ALA A 44 -4.80 -1.22 -9.99
CA ALA A 44 -4.68 -2.11 -11.12
C ALA A 44 -3.73 -1.57 -12.22
N HIS A 45 -3.81 -0.26 -12.52
CA HIS A 45 -3.04 0.35 -13.61
C HIS A 45 -1.62 0.74 -13.23
N LEU A 46 -1.40 1.12 -11.97
CA LEU A 46 -0.12 1.66 -11.48
C LEU A 46 0.74 0.63 -10.74
N LYS A 47 0.44 -0.67 -10.83
CA LYS A 47 1.26 -1.72 -10.19
C LYS A 47 2.75 -1.57 -10.49
N LYS A 48 3.12 -1.29 -11.74
CA LYS A 48 4.52 -1.16 -12.19
C LYS A 48 5.20 0.12 -11.72
N ALA A 49 4.43 1.14 -11.33
CA ALA A 49 4.96 2.42 -10.87
C ALA A 49 5.46 2.40 -9.42
N GLY A 50 5.31 1.28 -8.70
CA GLY A 50 5.72 1.18 -7.30
C GLY A 50 4.85 2.05 -6.40
N LEU A 51 3.54 1.84 -6.47
CA LEU A 51 2.53 2.55 -5.69
C LEU A 51 2.69 2.24 -4.20
N SER A 52 2.78 3.29 -3.38
CA SER A 52 2.81 3.21 -1.92
C SER A 52 1.44 3.46 -1.31
N ARG A 53 0.84 4.62 -1.59
CA ARG A 53 -0.42 5.06 -0.99
C ARG A 53 -1.20 5.95 -1.95
N ILE A 54 -2.52 5.88 -1.88
CA ILE A 54 -3.44 6.77 -2.58
C ILE A 54 -4.30 7.47 -1.54
N ASP A 55 -4.16 8.78 -1.44
CA ASP A 55 -4.97 9.62 -0.57
C ASP A 55 -5.97 10.41 -1.43
N ILE A 56 -7.22 10.53 -0.97
CA ILE A 56 -8.30 11.23 -1.68
C ILE A 56 -8.84 12.31 -0.77
N GLU A 57 -8.79 13.54 -1.25
CA GLU A 57 -9.34 14.70 -0.57
C GLU A 57 -10.49 15.28 -1.41
N ARG A 58 -11.60 15.61 -0.77
CA ARG A 58 -12.73 16.24 -1.43
C ARG A 58 -12.97 17.61 -0.82
N LEU A 59 -12.94 18.62 -1.67
CA LEU A 59 -13.26 19.98 -1.30
C LEU A 59 -14.78 20.23 -1.40
N ASN A 60 -15.26 21.26 -0.72
CA ASN A 60 -16.67 21.64 -0.75
C ASN A 60 -17.16 22.05 -2.15
N ASP A 61 -16.25 22.49 -3.01
CA ASP A 61 -16.51 22.87 -4.41
C ASP A 61 -16.78 21.66 -5.33
N GLY A 62 -16.80 20.46 -4.79
CA GLY A 62 -17.01 19.23 -5.54
C GLY A 62 -15.77 18.70 -6.26
N THR A 63 -14.64 19.38 -6.18
CA THR A 63 -13.36 18.94 -6.76
C THR A 63 -12.79 17.76 -5.95
N ILE A 64 -12.34 16.73 -6.66
CA ILE A 64 -11.71 15.55 -6.08
C ILE A 64 -10.21 15.65 -6.31
N THR A 65 -9.43 15.75 -5.24
CA THR A 65 -7.96 15.73 -5.30
C THR A 65 -7.47 14.33 -4.97
N VAL A 66 -6.78 13.70 -5.90
CA VAL A 66 -6.18 12.38 -5.74
C VAL A 66 -4.67 12.54 -5.61
N ILE A 67 -4.13 12.21 -4.45
CA ILE A 67 -2.70 12.27 -4.15
C ILE A 67 -2.14 10.86 -4.26
N ILE A 68 -1.23 10.67 -5.22
CA ILE A 68 -0.61 9.37 -5.51
C ILE A 68 0.83 9.39 -5.03
N LYS A 69 1.15 8.58 -4.01
CA LYS A 69 2.52 8.41 -3.51
C LYS A 69 3.17 7.21 -4.19
N THR A 70 4.23 7.47 -4.95
CA THR A 70 4.88 6.47 -5.80
C THR A 70 6.40 6.57 -5.74
N SER A 71 7.08 5.44 -5.98
CA SER A 71 8.54 5.40 -6.09
C SER A 71 9.06 5.79 -7.48
N LYS A 72 8.21 5.75 -8.51
CA LYS A 72 8.59 6.05 -9.89
C LYS A 72 7.62 7.04 -10.52
N PRO A 73 7.67 8.32 -10.13
CA PRO A 73 6.73 9.34 -10.62
C PRO A 73 6.80 9.53 -12.13
N GLY A 74 7.97 9.40 -12.73
CA GLY A 74 8.16 9.56 -14.18
C GLY A 74 7.32 8.61 -15.03
N LEU A 75 7.01 7.40 -14.56
CA LEU A 75 6.15 6.45 -15.26
C LEU A 75 4.69 6.90 -15.31
N ILE A 76 4.26 7.68 -14.32
CA ILE A 76 2.88 8.19 -14.23
C ILE A 76 2.75 9.51 -14.98
N ILE A 77 3.75 10.39 -14.85
CA ILE A 77 3.76 11.71 -15.49
C ILE A 77 3.84 11.57 -17.01
N GLY A 78 4.67 10.63 -17.50
CA GLY A 78 4.90 10.44 -18.92
C GLY A 78 5.63 11.60 -19.59
N LYS A 79 5.78 11.54 -20.90
CA LYS A 79 6.42 12.59 -21.68
C LYS A 79 5.58 13.86 -21.68
N GLY A 80 6.13 14.97 -21.19
CA GLY A 80 5.46 16.27 -21.17
C GLY A 80 4.18 16.36 -20.35
N GLY A 81 3.96 15.44 -19.37
CA GLY A 81 2.74 15.45 -18.55
C GLY A 81 1.52 14.76 -19.17
N ALA A 82 1.63 14.24 -20.39
CA ALA A 82 0.51 13.59 -21.10
C ALA A 82 -0.07 12.40 -20.33
N GLY A 83 0.75 11.66 -19.57
CA GLY A 83 0.30 10.53 -18.75
C GLY A 83 -0.72 10.92 -17.69
N ILE A 84 -0.53 12.05 -17.03
CA ILE A 84 -1.48 12.55 -16.01
C ILE A 84 -2.81 12.93 -16.66
N GLU A 85 -2.79 13.61 -17.79
CA GLU A 85 -4.01 14.02 -18.49
C GLU A 85 -4.80 12.80 -19.00
N GLU A 86 -4.09 11.82 -19.56
CA GLU A 86 -4.69 10.56 -19.98
C GLU A 86 -5.31 9.81 -18.81
N LEU A 87 -4.61 9.75 -17.68
CA LEU A 87 -5.09 9.12 -16.45
C LEU A 87 -6.35 9.81 -15.93
N LYS A 88 -6.39 11.15 -15.90
CA LYS A 88 -7.59 11.93 -15.55
C LYS A 88 -8.76 11.60 -16.46
N LYS A 89 -8.56 11.64 -17.77
CA LYS A 89 -9.60 11.32 -18.78
C LYS A 89 -10.13 9.89 -18.59
N ARG A 90 -9.25 8.93 -18.36
CA ARG A 90 -9.63 7.53 -18.14
C ARG A 90 -10.43 7.34 -16.84
N ILE A 91 -10.06 8.02 -15.75
CA ILE A 91 -10.82 7.96 -14.48
C ILE A 91 -12.22 8.55 -14.71
N LEU A 92 -12.33 9.72 -15.32
CA LEU A 92 -13.61 10.35 -15.60
C LEU A 92 -14.51 9.48 -16.48
N SER A 93 -13.97 8.93 -17.58
CA SER A 93 -14.77 8.12 -18.51
C SER A 93 -15.21 6.79 -17.94
N LYS A 94 -14.32 6.07 -17.22
CA LYS A 94 -14.65 4.74 -16.67
C LYS A 94 -15.57 4.79 -15.46
N LEU A 95 -15.44 5.82 -14.63
CA LEU A 95 -16.18 5.91 -13.38
C LEU A 95 -17.44 6.77 -13.50
N GLY A 96 -17.65 7.43 -14.67
CA GLY A 96 -18.81 8.28 -14.89
C GLY A 96 -18.88 9.49 -13.96
N ILE A 97 -17.73 9.89 -13.40
CA ILE A 97 -17.65 11.02 -12.46
C ILE A 97 -17.76 12.32 -13.25
N LYS A 98 -18.79 13.13 -12.96
CA LYS A 98 -19.00 14.45 -13.59
C LYS A 98 -18.23 15.59 -12.90
N LYS A 99 -17.48 15.29 -11.85
CA LYS A 99 -16.73 16.26 -11.04
C LYS A 99 -15.33 16.45 -11.56
N GLU A 100 -14.74 17.61 -11.33
CA GLU A 100 -13.35 17.87 -11.67
C GLU A 100 -12.42 17.02 -10.81
N ILE A 101 -11.41 16.38 -11.45
CA ILE A 101 -10.40 15.58 -10.77
C ILE A 101 -9.03 16.24 -10.91
N LYS A 102 -8.42 16.55 -9.77
CA LYS A 102 -7.02 17.00 -9.69
C LYS A 102 -6.14 15.84 -9.25
N VAL A 103 -5.12 15.50 -10.03
CA VAL A 103 -4.16 14.45 -9.68
C VAL A 103 -2.84 15.10 -9.28
N THR A 104 -2.37 14.80 -8.07
CA THR A 104 -1.07 15.22 -7.56
C THR A 104 -0.21 13.99 -7.34
N ILE A 105 1.05 14.03 -7.76
CA ILE A 105 1.99 12.91 -7.63
C ILE A 105 3.08 13.33 -6.64
N GLU A 106 3.27 12.52 -5.60
CA GLU A 106 4.32 12.69 -4.61
C GLU A 106 5.33 11.55 -4.74
N GLU A 107 6.62 11.91 -4.79
CA GLU A 107 7.70 10.94 -4.83
C GLU A 107 8.00 10.38 -3.45
N VAL A 108 8.15 9.06 -3.38
CA VAL A 108 8.59 8.34 -2.19
C VAL A 108 10.07 8.03 -2.32
N ARG A 109 10.90 8.67 -1.47
CA ARG A 109 12.36 8.52 -1.51
C ARG A 109 12.81 7.18 -0.94
N ASP A 110 12.32 6.80 0.25
CA ASP A 110 12.75 5.58 0.96
C ASP A 110 11.88 4.38 0.60
N ILE A 111 12.08 3.82 -0.58
CA ILE A 111 11.28 2.73 -1.15
C ILE A 111 11.18 1.54 -0.20
N ASN A 112 12.31 1.16 0.41
CA ASN A 112 12.41 0.00 1.29
C ASN A 112 11.77 0.21 2.68
N MET A 113 11.31 1.42 3.00
CA MET A 113 10.59 1.74 4.24
C MET A 113 9.07 1.74 4.07
N HIS A 114 8.57 1.41 2.86
CA HIS A 114 7.14 1.37 2.55
C HIS A 114 6.65 -0.06 2.35
N ALA A 115 5.82 -0.54 3.29
CA ALA A 115 5.33 -1.91 3.31
C ALA A 115 4.55 -2.30 2.04
N GLN A 116 3.78 -1.37 1.45
CA GLN A 116 2.99 -1.65 0.25
C GLN A 116 3.87 -1.92 -0.97
N ILE A 117 4.94 -1.14 -1.16
CA ILE A 117 5.86 -1.32 -2.29
C ILE A 117 6.56 -2.68 -2.17
N ILE A 118 7.04 -3.00 -0.96
CA ILE A 118 7.71 -4.27 -0.70
C ILE A 118 6.77 -5.45 -0.88
N ALA A 119 5.53 -5.36 -0.37
CA ALA A 119 4.56 -6.43 -0.55
C ALA A 119 4.26 -6.70 -2.03
N ASN A 120 4.13 -5.64 -2.83
CA ASN A 120 3.93 -5.76 -4.28
C ASN A 120 5.16 -6.36 -4.98
N GLN A 121 6.38 -5.95 -4.61
CA GLN A 121 7.62 -6.52 -5.15
C GLN A 121 7.74 -8.03 -4.85
N ILE A 122 7.44 -8.42 -3.61
CA ILE A 122 7.43 -9.84 -3.23
C ILE A 122 6.41 -10.61 -4.07
N ALA A 123 5.19 -10.07 -4.24
CA ALA A 123 4.15 -10.69 -5.05
C ALA A 123 4.60 -10.91 -6.50
N GLU A 124 5.19 -9.88 -7.13
CA GLU A 124 5.72 -10.00 -8.50
C GLU A 124 6.84 -11.05 -8.62
N GLN A 125 7.71 -11.14 -7.60
CA GLN A 125 8.80 -12.11 -7.61
C GLN A 125 8.30 -13.54 -7.40
N LEU A 126 7.24 -13.73 -6.59
CA LEU A 126 6.57 -15.01 -6.45
C LEU A 126 5.87 -15.46 -7.75
N GLU A 127 5.25 -14.52 -8.47
CA GLU A 127 4.67 -14.77 -9.79
C GLU A 127 5.74 -15.20 -10.82
N LYS A 128 6.97 -14.70 -10.68
CA LYS A 128 8.15 -15.12 -11.45
C LYS A 128 8.78 -16.42 -10.94
N ARG A 129 8.12 -17.14 -10.03
CA ARG A 129 8.53 -18.43 -9.47
C ARG A 129 9.84 -18.41 -8.68
N MET A 130 10.19 -17.29 -8.06
CA MET A 130 11.34 -17.25 -7.15
C MET A 130 11.05 -18.01 -5.85
N ALA A 131 12.09 -18.66 -5.30
CA ALA A 131 11.97 -19.42 -4.05
C ALA A 131 11.59 -18.51 -2.88
N PHE A 132 10.44 -18.74 -2.26
CA PHE A 132 9.88 -17.88 -1.21
C PHE A 132 10.80 -17.69 -0.01
N ARG A 133 11.58 -18.72 0.40
CA ARG A 133 12.54 -18.60 1.53
C ARG A 133 13.67 -17.62 1.24
N ARG A 134 14.18 -17.64 0.01
CA ARG A 134 15.19 -16.69 -0.44
C ARG A 134 14.64 -15.26 -0.45
N LEU A 135 13.42 -15.10 -0.98
CA LEU A 135 12.72 -13.81 -1.00
C LEU A 135 12.53 -13.24 0.39
N MET A 136 12.03 -14.04 1.34
CA MET A 136 11.85 -13.58 2.71
C MET A 136 13.15 -13.07 3.32
N LYS A 137 14.24 -13.83 3.21
CA LYS A 137 15.55 -13.43 3.76
C LYS A 137 16.06 -12.15 3.11
N GLN A 138 16.06 -12.09 1.80
CA GLN A 138 16.50 -10.92 1.03
C GLN A 138 15.71 -9.67 1.38
N THR A 139 14.40 -9.78 1.49
CA THR A 139 13.52 -8.66 1.88
C THR A 139 13.83 -8.17 3.30
N LEU A 140 14.04 -9.09 4.25
CA LEU A 140 14.40 -8.71 5.61
C LEU A 140 15.72 -7.93 5.66
N GLU A 141 16.74 -8.39 4.94
CA GLU A 141 18.04 -7.74 4.86
C GLU A 141 17.92 -6.34 4.23
N GLN A 142 17.21 -6.22 3.10
CA GLN A 142 17.00 -4.94 2.41
C GLN A 142 16.30 -3.90 3.30
N VAL A 143 15.25 -4.31 4.02
CA VAL A 143 14.51 -3.41 4.90
C VAL A 143 15.32 -3.01 6.13
N MET A 144 16.06 -3.94 6.71
CA MET A 144 16.93 -3.64 7.86
C MET A 144 18.10 -2.71 7.46
N GLN A 145 18.69 -2.90 6.27
CA GLN A 145 19.73 -2.02 5.73
C GLN A 145 19.19 -0.60 5.45
N ALA A 146 17.91 -0.47 5.10
CA ALA A 146 17.28 0.83 4.92
C ALA A 146 17.00 1.58 6.24
N GLY A 147 17.34 0.99 7.39
CA GLY A 147 17.23 1.64 8.70
C GLY A 147 15.94 1.34 9.47
N ALA A 148 15.14 0.37 9.06
CA ALA A 148 14.00 -0.08 9.85
C ALA A 148 14.45 -0.72 11.18
N LYS A 149 13.73 -0.45 12.27
CA LYS A 149 14.01 -1.03 13.59
C LYS A 149 13.49 -2.47 13.73
N GLY A 150 12.64 -2.88 12.80
CA GLY A 150 12.16 -4.24 12.72
C GLY A 150 11.26 -4.48 11.52
N VAL A 151 11.28 -5.72 11.03
CA VAL A 151 10.48 -6.14 9.87
C VAL A 151 9.98 -7.56 10.06
N LYS A 152 8.76 -7.81 9.63
CA LYS A 152 8.16 -9.15 9.59
C LYS A 152 7.49 -9.35 8.24
N VAL A 153 7.79 -10.48 7.62
CA VAL A 153 7.14 -10.92 6.40
C VAL A 153 6.45 -12.25 6.67
N ALA A 154 5.20 -12.37 6.25
CA ALA A 154 4.45 -13.62 6.32
C ALA A 154 3.84 -13.93 4.95
N MET A 155 3.97 -15.17 4.53
CA MET A 155 3.42 -15.68 3.28
C MET A 155 2.54 -16.89 3.56
N GLY A 156 1.34 -16.92 2.98
CA GLY A 156 0.38 -18.00 3.17
C GLY A 156 -0.22 -18.45 1.85
N GLY A 157 -0.28 -19.76 1.64
CA GLY A 157 -0.78 -20.38 0.42
C GLY A 157 0.00 -21.62 0.03
N ARG A 158 -0.08 -22.04 -1.24
CA ARG A 158 0.66 -23.18 -1.81
C ARG A 158 2.11 -22.76 -2.13
N LEU A 159 2.92 -22.65 -1.08
CA LEU A 159 4.32 -22.21 -1.21
C LEU A 159 5.14 -23.21 -2.04
N ASN A 160 5.83 -22.72 -3.07
CA ASN A 160 6.56 -23.51 -4.08
C ASN A 160 5.70 -24.57 -4.79
N GLY A 161 4.39 -24.34 -4.90
CA GLY A 161 3.49 -25.29 -5.59
C GLY A 161 3.09 -26.50 -4.76
N ALA A 162 3.38 -26.54 -3.45
CA ALA A 162 2.96 -27.63 -2.56
C ALA A 162 1.43 -27.81 -2.58
N GLU A 163 0.95 -29.06 -2.53
CA GLU A 163 -0.49 -29.36 -2.55
C GLU A 163 -1.20 -28.79 -1.31
N ILE A 164 -0.56 -28.91 -0.14
CA ILE A 164 -1.12 -28.41 1.11
C ILE A 164 -0.65 -26.98 1.33
N ALA A 165 -1.61 -26.07 1.50
CA ALA A 165 -1.33 -24.70 1.84
C ALA A 165 -0.75 -24.58 3.26
N ARG A 166 0.25 -23.74 3.42
CA ARG A 166 0.85 -23.43 4.72
C ARG A 166 1.19 -21.97 4.83
N THR A 167 1.38 -21.51 6.08
CA THR A 167 1.82 -20.14 6.35
C THR A 167 3.20 -20.18 6.96
N GLU A 168 4.14 -19.50 6.32
CA GLU A 168 5.48 -19.30 6.86
C GLU A 168 5.71 -17.80 7.14
N HIS A 169 6.44 -17.50 8.18
CA HIS A 169 6.78 -16.13 8.54
C HIS A 169 8.20 -16.04 9.04
N THR A 170 8.83 -14.91 8.77
CA THR A 170 10.18 -14.60 9.27
C THR A 170 10.18 -13.14 9.73
N SER A 171 10.95 -12.85 10.78
CA SER A 171 11.07 -11.51 11.35
C SER A 171 12.51 -11.21 11.73
N ALA A 172 12.88 -9.93 11.64
CA ALA A 172 14.14 -9.38 12.13
C ALA A 172 13.86 -8.10 12.92
N GLY A 173 14.61 -7.89 14.00
CA GLY A 173 14.40 -6.74 14.90
C GLY A 173 13.14 -6.85 15.77
N LYS A 174 12.70 -5.72 16.33
CA LYS A 174 11.54 -5.63 17.23
C LYS A 174 10.31 -5.17 16.45
N ILE A 175 9.12 -5.71 16.77
CA ILE A 175 7.85 -5.30 16.15
C ILE A 175 6.79 -5.21 17.25
N PRO A 176 6.70 -4.08 17.93
CA PRO A 176 5.79 -3.90 19.08
C PRO A 176 4.36 -3.62 18.57
N LEU A 177 3.62 -4.68 18.20
CA LEU A 177 2.27 -4.55 17.64
C LEU A 177 1.25 -3.95 18.61
N HIS A 178 1.46 -4.13 19.92
CA HIS A 178 0.55 -3.62 20.96
C HIS A 178 0.86 -2.18 21.40
N THR A 179 2.01 -1.63 21.04
CA THR A 179 2.40 -0.26 21.37
C THR A 179 1.77 0.71 20.40
N MET A 180 0.88 1.59 20.85
CA MET A 180 0.16 2.55 19.99
C MET A 180 1.07 3.59 19.35
N ARG A 181 2.09 4.06 20.10
CA ARG A 181 3.05 5.07 19.61
C ARG A 181 4.06 4.53 18.59
N ALA A 182 4.11 3.20 18.40
CA ALA A 182 5.00 2.59 17.42
C ALA A 182 4.51 2.84 16.00
N ASP A 183 5.33 3.48 15.17
CA ASP A 183 5.06 3.64 13.74
C ASP A 183 5.29 2.31 13.02
N ILE A 184 4.19 1.63 12.68
CA ILE A 184 4.21 0.35 12.00
C ILE A 184 3.44 0.47 10.68
N ASP A 185 4.19 0.47 9.59
CA ASP A 185 3.62 0.38 8.26
C ASP A 185 3.25 -1.08 7.95
N PHE A 186 2.02 -1.30 7.49
CA PHE A 186 1.48 -2.61 7.21
C PHE A 186 0.83 -2.67 5.83
N ALA A 187 1.17 -3.69 5.07
CA ALA A 187 0.56 -3.92 3.76
C ALA A 187 0.27 -5.39 3.50
N ARG A 188 -0.66 -5.58 2.56
CA ARG A 188 -1.04 -6.88 2.02
C ARG A 188 -0.92 -6.85 0.50
N ALA A 189 -0.44 -7.95 -0.06
CA ALA A 189 -0.46 -8.18 -1.49
C ALA A 189 -0.82 -9.64 -1.77
N THR A 190 -1.38 -9.90 -2.94
CA THR A 190 -1.71 -11.24 -3.39
C THR A 190 -0.94 -11.53 -4.67
N ALA A 191 -0.16 -12.61 -4.66
CA ALA A 191 0.52 -13.12 -5.85
C ALA A 191 -0.37 -14.19 -6.50
N PHE A 192 -0.61 -14.05 -7.80
CA PHE A 192 -1.37 -14.99 -8.59
C PHE A 192 -0.41 -15.93 -9.30
N THR A 193 -0.31 -17.15 -8.80
CA THR A 193 0.56 -18.19 -9.39
C THR A 193 -0.23 -19.22 -10.15
N THR A 194 0.44 -20.03 -10.97
CA THR A 194 -0.18 -21.13 -11.71
C THR A 194 -0.83 -22.19 -10.81
N TYR A 195 -0.37 -22.30 -9.56
CA TYR A 195 -0.87 -23.27 -8.56
C TYR A 195 -1.91 -22.69 -7.60
N GLY A 196 -2.28 -21.42 -7.76
CA GLY A 196 -3.21 -20.73 -6.90
C GLY A 196 -2.68 -19.39 -6.38
N THR A 197 -3.30 -18.85 -5.36
CA THR A 197 -2.96 -17.54 -4.80
C THR A 197 -2.07 -17.67 -3.56
N ILE A 198 -1.09 -16.78 -3.43
CA ILE A 198 -0.25 -16.67 -2.24
C ILE A 198 -0.47 -15.27 -1.64
N GLY A 199 -0.96 -15.23 -0.41
CA GLY A 199 -1.12 -13.99 0.35
C GLY A 199 0.19 -13.57 1.00
N VAL A 200 0.62 -12.35 0.76
CA VAL A 200 1.80 -11.73 1.36
C VAL A 200 1.36 -10.66 2.36
N LYS A 201 1.95 -10.66 3.55
CA LYS A 201 1.75 -9.64 4.58
C LYS A 201 3.11 -9.13 5.03
N VAL A 202 3.28 -7.82 5.06
CA VAL A 202 4.53 -7.15 5.46
C VAL A 202 4.23 -6.16 6.56
N TRP A 203 5.04 -6.17 7.61
CA TRP A 203 5.04 -5.21 8.71
C TRP A 203 6.44 -4.61 8.80
N ILE A 204 6.53 -3.29 8.82
CA ILE A 204 7.78 -2.54 8.97
C ILE A 204 7.64 -1.60 10.15
N TYR A 205 8.49 -1.78 11.15
CA TYR A 205 8.57 -0.88 12.29
C TYR A 205 9.65 0.18 12.06
N LYS A 206 9.22 1.43 11.95
CA LYS A 206 10.11 2.58 11.70
C LYS A 206 10.69 3.17 12.98
N GLY A 207 9.95 3.08 14.07
CA GLY A 207 10.35 3.61 15.38
C GLY A 207 9.14 4.07 16.18
N ASP A 208 9.38 4.58 17.38
CA ASP A 208 8.34 5.18 18.19
C ASP A 208 8.22 6.69 17.85
N ILE A 209 7.00 7.16 17.70
CA ILE A 209 6.69 8.58 17.54
C ILE A 209 6.36 9.12 18.93
N PHE A 210 7.10 10.14 19.36
CA PHE A 210 6.79 10.94 20.53
C PHE A 210 6.28 12.27 20.03
N GLU A 211 5.15 12.73 20.58
CA GLU A 211 4.70 14.10 20.35
C GLU A 211 5.75 15.01 20.99
N ASP A 212 6.45 15.78 20.18
CA ASP A 212 7.21 16.90 20.67
C ASP A 212 6.19 17.88 21.29
N LYS A 213 6.21 17.98 22.62
CA LYS A 213 5.47 19.03 23.33
C LYS A 213 6.00 20.37 22.80
N LYS A 214 5.30 20.96 21.84
CA LYS A 214 5.46 22.37 21.48
C LYS A 214 4.86 23.24 22.57
#